data_141b40661948986a6793dae5c781d3e7
#
_entry.id   141b40661948986a6793dae5c781d3e7
#
_cell.length_a   1.000
_cell.length_b   1.000
_cell.length_c   1.000
_cell.angle_alpha   90.00
_cell.angle_beta   90.00
_cell.angle_gamma   90.00
#
_symmetry.space_group_name_H-M   'P 1'
#
loop_
_entity.id
_entity.type
_entity.pdbx_description
1 polymer ?
#
loop_
_entity_poly.entity_id
_entity_poly.type
_entity_poly.pdbx_seq_one_letter_code
_entity_poly.pdbx_strand_id
1 'polypeptide(L)'
;MDRGKFVFMAGMALLLLLCFSACGDLDFNFKKLAFKDKQNKEQSKDYSKDDALVAENNHMKFKGVPIDGTLKLFVERMKRKGFEEVRQGSFLGSSESLSGVLRGDFADYTDCLVYVETLDQKDLVARIIVAFPIQDKWEYLYGDYKRLKDMLSQKYGKPYQCVEKFQNNYGLPMDDNDRMHAVGMDRCKYESRFRSDKGEILLRIEHDSFECFVALAYKDRINCEAVEKHALNDL
;
A
#
# COMPACT_ATOMS: atom_id res chain seq x y z
N MET A 1 27.09 -47.76 15.77
CA MET A 1 26.57 -47.12 16.99
C MET A 1 27.43 -45.90 17.23
N ASP A 2 26.98 -44.74 16.83
CA ASP A 2 27.00 -43.53 17.64
C ASP A 2 26.35 -42.37 16.89
N ARG A 3 25.44 -41.70 17.57
CA ARG A 3 24.63 -40.63 17.02
C ARG A 3 25.36 -39.30 17.20
N GLY A 4 25.93 -38.75 16.14
CA GLY A 4 26.47 -37.37 16.13
C GLY A 4 25.35 -36.37 16.07
N LYS A 5 25.16 -35.61 17.13
CA LYS A 5 24.27 -34.46 17.23
C LYS A 5 24.77 -33.34 16.37
N PHE A 6 24.00 -32.95 15.35
CA PHE A 6 24.21 -31.69 14.65
C PHE A 6 23.66 -30.55 15.50
N VAL A 7 24.58 -29.78 16.05
CA VAL A 7 24.29 -28.50 16.70
C VAL A 7 24.10 -27.43 15.60
N PHE A 8 22.89 -26.93 15.46
CA PHE A 8 22.60 -25.77 14.66
C PHE A 8 23.10 -24.52 15.40
N MET A 9 24.23 -23.98 14.98
CA MET A 9 24.65 -22.63 15.39
C MET A 9 23.87 -21.61 14.55
N ALA A 10 22.86 -21.00 15.16
CA ALA A 10 22.21 -19.81 14.66
C ALA A 10 23.18 -18.63 14.73
N GLY A 11 23.79 -18.30 13.60
CA GLY A 11 24.56 -17.09 13.42
C GLY A 11 23.62 -15.88 13.33
N MET A 12 23.49 -15.17 14.43
CA MET A 12 22.75 -13.91 14.55
C MET A 12 23.60 -12.79 13.93
N ALA A 13 23.39 -12.53 12.65
CA ALA A 13 23.91 -11.32 12.02
C ALA A 13 22.88 -10.19 12.19
N LEU A 14 23.03 -9.49 13.30
CA LEU A 14 22.37 -8.22 13.57
C LEU A 14 23.00 -7.14 12.66
N LEU A 15 22.41 -6.90 11.51
CA LEU A 15 22.74 -5.71 10.71
C LEU A 15 21.63 -4.69 10.89
N LEU A 16 21.84 -3.80 11.88
CA LEU A 16 21.13 -2.54 12.04
C LEU A 16 21.45 -1.65 10.83
N LEU A 17 20.58 -1.68 9.82
CA LEU A 17 20.46 -0.60 8.85
C LEU A 17 19.22 0.20 9.22
N LEU A 18 19.46 1.22 10.06
CA LEU A 18 18.54 2.33 10.25
C LEU A 18 18.46 3.12 8.94
N CYS A 19 17.57 2.70 8.04
CA CYS A 19 17.11 3.58 6.98
C CYS A 19 15.97 4.41 7.53
N PHE A 20 16.29 5.59 8.03
CA PHE A 20 15.38 6.71 8.18
C PHE A 20 14.90 7.09 6.78
N SER A 21 13.80 6.51 6.33
CA SER A 21 13.05 6.96 5.17
C SER A 21 11.78 7.63 5.69
N ALA A 22 11.95 8.81 6.28
CA ALA A 22 10.83 9.68 6.56
C ALA A 22 10.17 10.04 5.23
N CYS A 23 8.97 9.50 4.97
CA CYS A 23 8.02 9.92 3.93
C CYS A 23 8.56 10.22 2.51
N GLY A 24 9.86 9.97 2.23
CA GLY A 24 10.54 10.38 1.01
C GLY A 24 10.26 9.52 -0.22
N ASP A 25 10.06 8.22 -0.09
CA ASP A 25 9.81 7.33 -1.21
C ASP A 25 8.50 6.55 -1.06
N LEU A 26 7.72 6.53 -2.15
CA LEU A 26 6.58 5.63 -2.31
C LEU A 26 7.04 4.17 -2.47
N ASP A 27 8.14 3.77 -1.84
CA ASP A 27 8.55 2.38 -1.82
C ASP A 27 7.63 1.59 -0.89
N PHE A 28 6.90 0.74 -1.51
CA PHE A 28 5.84 -0.05 -0.93
C PHE A 28 6.34 -1.47 -0.68
N ASN A 29 6.35 -1.89 0.57
CA ASN A 29 6.72 -3.25 0.92
C ASN A 29 5.53 -3.98 1.54
N PHE A 30 4.81 -4.78 0.75
CA PHE A 30 3.70 -5.62 1.21
C PHE A 30 4.10 -6.54 2.37
N LYS A 31 5.35 -6.97 2.43
CA LYS A 31 5.89 -7.82 3.50
C LYS A 31 5.93 -7.14 4.87
N LYS A 32 5.79 -5.80 4.93
CA LYS A 32 5.76 -5.02 6.18
C LYS A 32 4.36 -4.77 6.76
N LEU A 33 3.30 -5.10 6.02
CA LEU A 33 1.91 -4.93 6.48
C LEU A 33 1.46 -5.98 7.50
N ALA A 34 2.27 -7.01 7.75
CA ALA A 34 2.04 -7.96 8.82
C ALA A 34 2.60 -7.44 10.14
N PHE A 35 1.71 -7.00 11.02
CA PHE A 35 1.90 -6.79 12.46
C PHE A 35 2.75 -5.62 12.96
N LYS A 36 2.07 -4.57 13.42
CA LYS A 36 2.40 -3.88 14.67
C LYS A 36 1.14 -3.34 15.34
N ASP A 37 0.71 -4.09 16.35
CA ASP A 37 -0.27 -3.65 17.32
C ASP A 37 0.43 -2.76 18.36
N LYS A 38 -0.04 -1.53 18.56
CA LYS A 38 0.12 -0.77 19.81
C LYS A 38 -1.04 0.18 19.99
N GLN A 39 -1.83 -0.12 21.00
CA GLN A 39 -2.87 0.74 21.54
C GLN A 39 -2.31 2.10 21.95
N ASN A 40 -2.96 3.18 21.55
CA ASN A 40 -2.82 4.47 22.20
C ASN A 40 -4.15 5.19 22.35
N LYS A 41 -4.33 5.78 23.55
CA LYS A 41 -5.54 6.41 24.06
C LYS A 41 -5.92 7.69 23.33
N GLU A 42 -7.23 7.88 23.22
CA GLU A 42 -7.92 9.02 22.63
C GLU A 42 -7.52 10.39 23.21
N GLN A 43 -7.30 11.35 22.30
CA GLN A 43 -7.59 12.78 22.55
C GLN A 43 -8.39 13.31 21.36
N SER A 44 -9.70 13.46 21.57
CA SER A 44 -10.60 14.13 20.64
C SER A 44 -10.38 15.65 20.70
N LYS A 45 -9.95 16.26 19.58
CA LYS A 45 -10.08 17.70 19.37
C LYS A 45 -11.36 17.95 18.59
N ASP A 46 -12.20 18.77 19.19
CA ASP A 46 -13.44 19.31 18.59
C ASP A 46 -13.05 20.36 17.53
N TYR A 47 -13.28 20.04 16.25
CA TYR A 47 -13.10 20.98 15.14
C TYR A 47 -14.46 21.59 14.78
N SER A 48 -14.50 22.91 14.61
CA SER A 48 -15.71 23.58 14.13
C SER A 48 -16.09 23.06 12.73
N LYS A 49 -17.40 22.96 12.44
CA LYS A 49 -17.93 22.36 11.21
C LYS A 49 -17.38 23.02 9.93
N ASP A 50 -17.07 24.31 9.97
CA ASP A 50 -16.63 25.08 8.79
C ASP A 50 -15.15 24.83 8.47
N ASP A 51 -14.30 24.72 9.49
CA ASP A 51 -12.88 24.35 9.32
C ASP A 51 -12.73 22.91 8.81
N ALA A 52 -13.61 22.00 9.25
CA ALA A 52 -13.65 20.62 8.77
C ALA A 52 -14.00 20.53 7.27
N LEU A 53 -14.93 21.35 6.76
CA LEU A 53 -15.33 21.39 5.35
C LEU A 53 -14.23 21.95 4.44
N VAL A 54 -13.48 22.95 4.89
CA VAL A 54 -12.35 23.52 4.13
C VAL A 54 -11.16 22.56 4.12
N ALA A 55 -10.86 21.94 5.25
CA ALA A 55 -9.82 20.91 5.35
C ALA A 55 -10.14 19.70 4.45
N GLU A 56 -11.40 19.26 4.43
CA GLU A 56 -11.87 18.12 3.64
C GLU A 56 -11.65 18.29 2.11
N ASN A 57 -11.68 19.53 1.61
CA ASN A 57 -11.46 19.80 0.19
C ASN A 57 -9.99 19.80 -0.23
N ASN A 58 -9.05 19.95 0.70
CA ASN A 58 -7.63 20.02 0.42
C ASN A 58 -6.92 18.65 0.40
N HIS A 59 -7.54 17.64 0.98
CA HIS A 59 -7.01 16.28 1.00
C HIS A 59 -7.27 15.51 -0.29
N MET A 60 -6.40 14.57 -0.60
CA MET A 60 -6.64 13.59 -1.65
C MET A 60 -7.86 12.73 -1.28
N LYS A 61 -8.64 12.31 -2.28
CA LYS A 61 -9.87 11.54 -2.04
C LYS A 61 -9.79 10.15 -2.66
N PHE A 62 -10.18 9.15 -1.90
CA PHE A 62 -10.41 7.79 -2.36
C PHE A 62 -11.93 7.50 -2.39
N LYS A 63 -12.51 7.14 -3.54
CA LYS A 63 -13.98 6.96 -3.73
C LYS A 63 -14.80 8.15 -3.20
N GLY A 64 -14.23 9.37 -3.26
CA GLY A 64 -14.87 10.59 -2.74
C GLY A 64 -14.73 10.79 -1.23
N VAL A 65 -14.08 9.86 -0.51
CA VAL A 65 -13.74 9.99 0.91
C VAL A 65 -12.36 10.62 1.03
N PRO A 66 -12.20 11.73 1.79
CA PRO A 66 -10.88 12.32 2.04
C PRO A 66 -9.95 11.33 2.75
N ILE A 67 -8.70 11.28 2.32
CA ILE A 67 -7.63 10.50 2.97
C ILE A 67 -7.18 11.32 4.19
N ASP A 68 -7.99 11.28 5.24
CA ASP A 68 -7.82 12.06 6.46
C ASP A 68 -8.64 11.49 7.62
N GLY A 69 -8.33 11.96 8.84
CA GLY A 69 -8.99 11.55 10.06
C GLY A 69 -8.46 10.23 10.63
N THR A 70 -9.13 9.74 11.67
CA THR A 70 -8.72 8.48 12.31
C THR A 70 -9.06 7.28 11.44
N LEU A 71 -8.31 6.19 11.63
CA LEU A 71 -8.56 4.91 10.94
C LEU A 71 -10.03 4.47 11.06
N LYS A 72 -10.56 4.52 12.28
CA LYS A 72 -11.96 4.15 12.55
C LYS A 72 -12.95 4.99 11.74
N LEU A 73 -12.78 6.30 11.71
CA LEU A 73 -13.66 7.21 10.98
C LEU A 73 -13.57 6.98 9.47
N PHE A 74 -12.36 6.76 8.94
CA PHE A 74 -12.17 6.46 7.52
C PHE A 74 -12.84 5.13 7.13
N VAL A 75 -12.63 4.09 7.91
CA VAL A 75 -13.26 2.76 7.71
C VAL A 75 -14.79 2.87 7.71
N GLU A 76 -15.38 3.60 8.65
CA GLU A 76 -16.83 3.83 8.68
C GLU A 76 -17.35 4.56 7.43
N ARG A 77 -16.60 5.57 6.94
CA ARG A 77 -16.93 6.28 5.69
C ARG A 77 -16.85 5.32 4.48
N MET A 78 -15.84 4.45 4.44
CA MET A 78 -15.67 3.46 3.37
C MET A 78 -16.76 2.38 3.39
N LYS A 79 -17.20 1.94 4.56
CA LYS A 79 -18.36 1.02 4.68
C LYS A 79 -19.62 1.61 4.06
N ARG A 80 -19.86 2.92 4.20
CA ARG A 80 -20.99 3.60 3.53
C ARG A 80 -20.83 3.67 2.00
N LYS A 81 -19.63 3.43 1.48
CA LYS A 81 -19.32 3.32 0.04
C LYS A 81 -19.37 1.88 -0.48
N GLY A 82 -19.81 0.91 0.34
CA GLY A 82 -19.95 -0.49 -0.03
C GLY A 82 -18.71 -1.35 0.21
N PHE A 83 -17.74 -0.87 0.99
CA PHE A 83 -16.59 -1.69 1.40
C PHE A 83 -16.89 -2.44 2.70
N GLU A 84 -16.30 -3.61 2.86
CA GLU A 84 -16.42 -4.44 4.06
C GLU A 84 -15.05 -4.60 4.72
N GLU A 85 -15.01 -4.63 6.05
CA GLU A 85 -13.77 -4.96 6.76
C GLU A 85 -13.43 -6.43 6.59
N VAL A 86 -12.17 -6.69 6.24
CA VAL A 86 -11.65 -8.06 6.20
C VAL A 86 -11.42 -8.53 7.63
N ARG A 87 -12.15 -9.58 8.02
CA ARG A 87 -11.96 -10.26 9.30
C ARG A 87 -10.93 -11.36 9.11
N GLN A 88 -9.90 -11.36 9.94
CA GLN A 88 -8.99 -12.49 9.98
C GLN A 88 -9.75 -13.72 10.51
N GLY A 89 -9.87 -14.74 9.70
CA GLY A 89 -10.42 -16.02 10.12
C GLY A 89 -9.57 -16.57 11.28
N SER A 90 -10.19 -16.79 12.43
CA SER A 90 -9.54 -17.31 13.62
C SER A 90 -9.02 -18.72 13.37
N PHE A 91 -7.73 -18.90 13.14
CA PHE A 91 -7.10 -20.20 13.24
C PHE A 91 -6.85 -20.61 14.72
N LEU A 92 -6.97 -19.67 15.67
CA LEU A 92 -6.77 -19.86 17.12
C LEU A 92 -7.79 -19.11 17.98
N GLY A 93 -9.05 -19.00 17.56
CA GLY A 93 -10.16 -18.56 18.44
C GLY A 93 -10.24 -17.06 18.73
N SER A 94 -9.41 -16.20 18.18
CA SER A 94 -9.54 -14.73 18.28
C SER A 94 -10.20 -14.17 17.02
N SER A 95 -11.38 -13.59 17.14
CA SER A 95 -12.10 -12.92 16.05
C SER A 95 -11.64 -11.47 15.92
N GLU A 96 -10.34 -11.22 15.80
CA GLU A 96 -9.82 -9.88 15.61
C GLU A 96 -9.92 -9.51 14.13
N SER A 97 -10.58 -8.38 13.82
CA SER A 97 -10.56 -7.80 12.49
C SER A 97 -9.16 -7.23 12.23
N LEU A 98 -8.62 -7.47 11.02
CA LEU A 98 -7.44 -6.74 10.55
C LEU A 98 -7.83 -5.27 10.42
N SER A 99 -7.52 -4.48 11.44
CA SER A 99 -7.78 -3.04 11.41
C SER A 99 -7.09 -2.42 10.20
N GLY A 100 -7.86 -1.72 9.36
CA GLY A 100 -7.32 -1.03 8.20
C GLY A 100 -7.28 -1.83 6.90
N VAL A 101 -7.82 -3.05 6.84
CA VAL A 101 -8.00 -3.78 5.58
C VAL A 101 -9.47 -3.88 5.22
N LEU A 102 -9.80 -3.40 4.03
CA LEU A 102 -11.16 -3.39 3.50
C LEU A 102 -11.20 -4.18 2.19
N ARG A 103 -12.37 -4.69 1.85
CA ARG A 103 -12.66 -5.38 0.59
C ARG A 103 -13.83 -4.70 -0.10
N GLY A 104 -13.75 -4.50 -1.42
CA GLY A 104 -14.84 -3.91 -2.19
C GLY A 104 -14.47 -3.62 -3.64
N ASP A 105 -15.41 -3.05 -4.39
CA ASP A 105 -15.26 -2.82 -5.83
C ASP A 105 -14.61 -1.46 -6.11
N PHE A 106 -13.62 -1.46 -7.01
CA PHE A 106 -12.90 -0.25 -7.40
C PHE A 106 -12.45 -0.29 -8.86
N ALA A 107 -12.65 0.81 -9.60
CA ALA A 107 -12.21 1.01 -10.99
C ALA A 107 -12.67 -0.12 -11.94
N ASP A 108 -13.93 -0.55 -11.81
CA ASP A 108 -14.56 -1.67 -12.55
C ASP A 108 -13.96 -3.06 -12.25
N TYR A 109 -13.15 -3.17 -11.20
CA TYR A 109 -12.72 -4.43 -10.64
C TYR A 109 -13.54 -4.76 -9.39
N THR A 110 -13.91 -6.01 -9.26
CA THR A 110 -14.57 -6.54 -8.07
C THR A 110 -13.52 -7.10 -7.09
N ASP A 111 -13.89 -7.15 -5.82
CA ASP A 111 -13.11 -7.86 -4.80
C ASP A 111 -11.67 -7.32 -4.58
N CYS A 112 -11.47 -6.01 -4.76
CA CYS A 112 -10.19 -5.37 -4.45
C CYS A 112 -9.95 -5.31 -2.94
N LEU A 113 -8.70 -5.54 -2.51
CA LEU A 113 -8.27 -5.30 -1.13
C LEU A 113 -7.75 -3.87 -1.00
N VAL A 114 -8.23 -3.18 0.03
CA VAL A 114 -7.83 -1.79 0.31
C VAL A 114 -7.19 -1.72 1.69
N TYR A 115 -5.92 -1.41 1.70
CA TYR A 115 -5.13 -1.21 2.92
C TYR A 115 -5.13 0.27 3.27
N VAL A 116 -5.52 0.57 4.50
CA VAL A 116 -5.55 1.93 5.05
C VAL A 116 -4.36 2.09 5.98
N GLU A 117 -3.40 2.94 5.60
CA GLU A 117 -2.23 3.20 6.40
C GLU A 117 -2.36 4.52 7.17
N THR A 118 -2.09 4.42 8.46
CA THR A 118 -1.93 5.57 9.35
C THR A 118 -0.47 5.88 9.57
N LEU A 119 -0.21 7.09 10.04
CA LEU A 119 1.13 7.50 10.43
C LEU A 119 1.50 6.84 11.77
N ASP A 120 2.73 6.32 11.86
CA ASP A 120 3.20 5.45 12.95
C ASP A 120 2.96 5.98 14.38
N GLN A 121 2.84 7.30 14.56
CA GLN A 121 2.67 7.94 15.88
C GLN A 121 1.31 8.60 16.08
N LYS A 122 0.48 8.64 15.04
CA LYS A 122 -0.84 9.28 15.08
C LYS A 122 -1.84 8.36 14.39
N ASP A 123 -3.02 8.21 14.98
CA ASP A 123 -4.17 7.57 14.32
C ASP A 123 -4.73 8.53 13.24
N LEU A 124 -3.89 8.83 12.24
CA LEU A 124 -4.19 9.73 11.13
C LEU A 124 -3.94 9.01 9.81
N VAL A 125 -4.99 8.84 9.03
CA VAL A 125 -4.90 8.19 7.71
C VAL A 125 -4.14 9.08 6.74
N ALA A 126 -3.09 8.54 6.13
CA ALA A 126 -2.22 9.28 5.21
C ALA A 126 -2.04 8.60 3.85
N ARG A 127 -2.22 7.28 3.81
CA ARG A 127 -2.03 6.50 2.59
C ARG A 127 -3.09 5.42 2.44
N ILE A 128 -3.53 5.22 1.20
CA ILE A 128 -4.43 4.14 0.80
C ILE A 128 -3.74 3.32 -0.27
N ILE A 129 -3.80 2.00 -0.13
CA ILE A 129 -3.27 1.10 -1.12
C ILE A 129 -4.36 0.13 -1.54
N VAL A 130 -4.55 0.02 -2.84
CA VAL A 130 -5.49 -0.92 -3.46
C VAL A 130 -4.68 -2.03 -4.11
N ALA A 131 -4.89 -3.26 -3.67
CA ALA A 131 -4.44 -4.46 -4.39
C ALA A 131 -5.60 -4.95 -5.25
N PHE A 132 -5.38 -5.02 -6.55
CA PHE A 132 -6.32 -5.55 -7.51
C PHE A 132 -6.31 -7.09 -7.49
N PRO A 133 -7.29 -7.77 -8.11
CA PRO A 133 -7.33 -9.22 -8.12
C PRO A 133 -6.05 -9.85 -8.64
N ILE A 134 -5.69 -10.98 -8.04
CA ILE A 134 -4.50 -11.77 -8.39
C ILE A 134 -4.64 -12.28 -9.83
N GLN A 135 -3.54 -12.25 -10.57
CA GLN A 135 -3.44 -12.76 -11.93
C GLN A 135 -2.40 -13.88 -12.01
N ASP A 136 -2.71 -14.92 -12.75
CA ASP A 136 -1.86 -16.09 -12.98
C ASP A 136 -1.12 -16.07 -14.34
N LYS A 137 -1.40 -15.05 -15.19
CA LYS A 137 -0.79 -14.87 -16.50
C LYS A 137 -0.30 -13.45 -16.70
N TRP A 138 0.86 -13.34 -17.34
CA TRP A 138 1.44 -12.03 -17.65
C TRP A 138 0.52 -11.16 -18.51
N GLU A 139 -0.15 -11.75 -19.51
CA GLU A 139 -1.05 -11.03 -20.39
C GLU A 139 -2.15 -10.27 -19.59
N TYR A 140 -2.74 -10.93 -18.60
CA TYR A 140 -3.79 -10.32 -17.77
C TYR A 140 -3.21 -9.31 -16.79
N LEU A 141 -2.11 -9.67 -16.12
CA LEU A 141 -1.43 -8.78 -15.17
C LEU A 141 -0.97 -7.48 -15.83
N TYR A 142 -0.33 -7.59 -16.99
CA TYR A 142 0.09 -6.43 -17.77
C TYR A 142 -1.09 -5.67 -18.37
N GLY A 143 -2.13 -6.38 -18.80
CA GLY A 143 -3.38 -5.78 -19.29
C GLY A 143 -4.03 -4.89 -18.23
N ASP A 144 -4.13 -5.37 -16.98
CA ASP A 144 -4.65 -4.61 -15.85
C ASP A 144 -3.79 -3.38 -15.54
N TYR A 145 -2.46 -3.55 -15.48
CA TYR A 145 -1.53 -2.44 -15.27
C TYR A 145 -1.70 -1.36 -16.35
N LYS A 146 -1.74 -1.75 -17.62
CA LYS A 146 -1.90 -0.82 -18.74
C LYS A 146 -3.23 -0.08 -18.70
N ARG A 147 -4.34 -0.81 -18.47
CA ARG A 147 -5.68 -0.23 -18.35
C ARG A 147 -5.74 0.82 -17.23
N LEU A 148 -5.24 0.48 -16.06
CA LEU A 148 -5.21 1.40 -14.91
C LEU A 148 -4.31 2.61 -15.16
N LYS A 149 -3.15 2.42 -15.81
CA LYS A 149 -2.26 3.51 -16.22
C LYS A 149 -2.95 4.47 -17.18
N ASP A 150 -3.70 3.95 -18.17
CA ASP A 150 -4.43 4.75 -19.13
C ASP A 150 -5.55 5.57 -18.44
N MET A 151 -6.32 4.95 -17.52
CA MET A 151 -7.33 5.63 -16.71
C MET A 151 -6.73 6.74 -15.83
N LEU A 152 -5.60 6.47 -15.18
CA LEU A 152 -4.89 7.47 -14.38
C LEU A 152 -4.34 8.59 -15.24
N SER A 153 -3.84 8.27 -16.45
CA SER A 153 -3.34 9.28 -17.40
C SER A 153 -4.44 10.21 -17.90
N GLN A 154 -5.65 9.70 -18.09
CA GLN A 154 -6.83 10.52 -18.44
C GLN A 154 -7.21 11.47 -17.31
N LYS A 155 -7.08 11.04 -16.05
CA LYS A 155 -7.50 11.82 -14.89
C LYS A 155 -6.43 12.79 -14.37
N TYR A 156 -5.16 12.39 -14.36
CA TYR A 156 -4.07 13.12 -13.73
C TYR A 156 -2.99 13.59 -14.71
N GLY A 157 -3.17 13.34 -16.01
CA GLY A 157 -2.14 13.60 -17.01
C GLY A 157 -1.10 12.48 -17.12
N LYS A 158 -0.08 12.67 -17.94
CA LYS A 158 0.98 11.68 -18.14
C LYS A 158 1.75 11.44 -16.82
N PRO A 159 2.19 10.20 -16.54
CA PRO A 159 3.04 9.95 -15.39
C PRO A 159 4.34 10.76 -15.49
N TYR A 160 4.74 11.38 -14.39
CA TYR A 160 6.00 12.14 -14.34
C TYR A 160 7.22 11.24 -14.26
N GLN A 161 7.03 10.00 -13.81
CA GLN A 161 8.04 8.93 -13.83
C GLN A 161 7.36 7.63 -14.25
N CYS A 162 8.01 6.91 -15.16
CA CYS A 162 7.53 5.62 -15.64
C CYS A 162 8.73 4.71 -15.90
N VAL A 163 8.68 3.52 -15.31
CA VAL A 163 9.67 2.46 -15.52
C VAL A 163 8.91 1.19 -15.87
N GLU A 164 9.21 0.60 -17.02
CA GLU A 164 8.54 -0.61 -17.53
C GLU A 164 9.60 -1.54 -18.09
N LYS A 165 10.21 -2.33 -17.20
CA LYS A 165 11.30 -3.24 -17.59
C LYS A 165 11.41 -4.45 -16.69
N PHE A 166 11.95 -5.51 -17.26
CA PHE A 166 12.51 -6.61 -16.49
C PHE A 166 13.97 -6.33 -16.17
N GLN A 167 14.36 -6.59 -14.93
CA GLN A 167 15.77 -6.52 -14.51
C GLN A 167 16.40 -7.86 -14.84
N ASN A 168 17.23 -7.92 -15.90
CA ASN A 168 17.76 -9.18 -16.36
C ASN A 168 19.22 -9.07 -16.81
N ASN A 169 20.07 -9.93 -16.25
CA ASN A 169 21.46 -10.10 -16.67
C ASN A 169 21.60 -11.18 -17.78
N TYR A 170 20.53 -11.89 -18.15
CA TYR A 170 20.54 -13.07 -19.02
C TYR A 170 19.60 -13.01 -20.22
N GLY A 171 19.11 -11.83 -20.57
CA GLY A 171 18.13 -11.62 -21.64
C GLY A 171 16.71 -11.38 -21.12
N LEU A 172 15.81 -10.98 -21.99
CA LEU A 172 14.40 -10.76 -21.64
C LEU A 172 13.70 -12.11 -21.43
N PRO A 173 12.76 -12.19 -20.46
CA PRO A 173 11.86 -13.32 -20.38
C PRO A 173 11.14 -13.54 -21.72
N MET A 174 11.09 -14.77 -22.19
CA MET A 174 10.62 -15.08 -23.53
C MET A 174 9.13 -15.39 -23.57
N ASP A 175 8.61 -16.02 -22.52
CA ASP A 175 7.20 -16.39 -22.44
C ASP A 175 6.50 -15.83 -21.19
N ASP A 176 5.20 -16.13 -21.03
CA ASP A 176 4.40 -15.64 -19.93
C ASP A 176 4.82 -16.22 -18.57
N ASN A 177 5.24 -17.48 -18.53
CA ASN A 177 5.69 -18.12 -17.30
C ASN A 177 7.02 -17.51 -16.83
N ASP A 178 7.95 -17.25 -17.76
CA ASP A 178 9.22 -16.58 -17.46
C ASP A 178 8.98 -15.18 -16.89
N ARG A 179 8.01 -14.44 -17.44
CA ARG A 179 7.64 -13.10 -16.97
C ARG A 179 7.01 -13.15 -15.58
N MET A 180 6.06 -14.06 -15.35
CA MET A 180 5.43 -14.24 -14.03
C MET A 180 6.45 -14.66 -12.99
N HIS A 181 7.36 -15.58 -13.34
CA HIS A 181 8.46 -15.95 -12.46
C HIS A 181 9.39 -14.77 -12.16
N ALA A 182 9.67 -13.91 -13.15
CA ALA A 182 10.49 -12.72 -12.95
C ALA A 182 9.81 -11.70 -12.02
N VAL A 183 8.46 -11.58 -12.06
CA VAL A 183 7.70 -10.79 -11.07
C VAL A 183 7.90 -11.36 -9.66
N GLY A 184 7.67 -12.65 -9.46
CA GLY A 184 7.81 -13.33 -8.17
C GLY A 184 9.23 -13.31 -7.59
N MET A 185 10.24 -12.99 -8.40
CA MET A 185 11.66 -12.91 -8.03
C MET A 185 12.18 -11.47 -7.93
N ASP A 186 11.31 -10.46 -7.83
CA ASP A 186 11.68 -9.03 -7.78
C ASP A 186 12.52 -8.58 -9.02
N ARG A 187 12.40 -9.28 -10.17
CA ARG A 187 13.12 -8.94 -11.42
C ARG A 187 12.27 -8.17 -12.42
N CYS A 188 11.09 -7.77 -12.02
CA CYS A 188 10.16 -6.97 -12.81
C CYS A 188 9.97 -5.62 -12.14
N LYS A 189 10.16 -4.54 -12.88
CA LYS A 189 9.81 -3.19 -12.42
C LYS A 189 8.90 -2.54 -13.45
N TYR A 190 7.60 -2.59 -13.18
CA TYR A 190 6.55 -1.88 -13.88
C TYR A 190 5.92 -0.90 -12.90
N GLU A 191 6.25 0.37 -13.04
CA GLU A 191 5.88 1.43 -12.12
C GLU A 191 5.57 2.71 -12.88
N SER A 192 4.46 3.37 -12.53
CA SER A 192 4.06 4.67 -13.05
C SER A 192 3.67 5.58 -11.91
N ARG A 193 4.30 6.77 -11.83
CA ARG A 193 4.05 7.77 -10.79
C ARG A 193 3.34 8.98 -11.37
N PHE A 194 2.27 9.37 -10.70
CA PHE A 194 1.47 10.53 -11.04
C PHE A 194 1.47 11.51 -9.87
N ARG A 195 1.27 12.78 -10.18
CA ARG A 195 1.20 13.84 -9.17
C ARG A 195 -0.03 14.70 -9.39
N SER A 196 -0.65 15.10 -8.29
CA SER A 196 -1.68 16.13 -8.25
C SER A 196 -1.28 17.21 -7.24
N ASP A 197 -2.03 18.29 -7.17
CA ASP A 197 -1.91 19.33 -6.14
C ASP A 197 -2.13 18.79 -4.71
N LYS A 198 -2.82 17.64 -4.58
CA LYS A 198 -3.22 17.02 -3.30
C LYS A 198 -2.34 15.87 -2.87
N GLY A 199 -1.43 15.39 -3.74
CA GLY A 199 -0.54 14.29 -3.38
C GLY A 199 -0.03 13.49 -4.56
N GLU A 200 0.48 12.31 -4.28
CA GLU A 200 1.09 11.41 -5.26
C GLU A 200 0.32 10.10 -5.39
N ILE A 201 0.41 9.52 -6.58
CA ILE A 201 -0.22 8.25 -6.91
C ILE A 201 0.84 7.37 -7.55
N LEU A 202 0.95 6.15 -7.06
CA LEU A 202 1.85 5.13 -7.56
C LEU A 202 1.06 3.93 -8.05
N LEU A 203 1.20 3.59 -9.30
CA LEU A 203 0.71 2.35 -9.89
C LEU A 203 1.88 1.43 -10.16
N ARG A 204 1.81 0.16 -9.76
CA ARG A 204 2.87 -0.81 -10.03
C ARG A 204 2.39 -2.25 -10.07
N ILE A 205 3.16 -3.12 -10.71
CA ILE A 205 3.02 -4.57 -10.60
C ILE A 205 3.75 -5.03 -9.35
N GLU A 206 3.09 -5.86 -8.55
CA GLU A 206 3.54 -6.40 -7.28
C GLU A 206 3.34 -7.89 -7.18
N HIS A 207 3.94 -8.47 -6.16
CA HIS A 207 3.65 -9.85 -5.76
C HIS A 207 3.73 -10.00 -4.24
N ASP A 208 2.94 -10.94 -3.72
CA ASP A 208 3.13 -11.51 -2.39
C ASP A 208 3.38 -13.01 -2.55
N SER A 209 4.60 -13.45 -2.19
CA SER A 209 5.05 -14.81 -2.47
C SER A 209 4.98 -15.13 -3.98
N PHE A 210 4.00 -15.91 -4.43
CA PHE A 210 3.79 -16.24 -5.84
C PHE A 210 2.51 -15.61 -6.42
N GLU A 211 1.77 -14.87 -5.63
CA GLU A 211 0.55 -14.19 -6.04
C GLU A 211 0.89 -12.82 -6.64
N CYS A 212 0.72 -12.68 -7.96
CA CYS A 212 1.03 -11.45 -8.68
C CYS A 212 -0.23 -10.61 -8.90
N PHE A 213 -0.14 -9.30 -8.69
CA PHE A 213 -1.25 -8.38 -8.81
C PHE A 213 -0.77 -6.97 -9.16
N VAL A 214 -1.71 -6.11 -9.53
CA VAL A 214 -1.44 -4.68 -9.67
C VAL A 214 -1.75 -3.99 -8.35
N ALA A 215 -0.90 -3.08 -7.92
CA ALA A 215 -1.11 -2.24 -6.75
C ALA A 215 -1.20 -0.77 -7.13
N LEU A 216 -2.12 -0.04 -6.49
CA LEU A 216 -2.32 1.39 -6.67
C LEU A 216 -2.30 2.09 -5.31
N ALA A 217 -1.30 2.92 -5.08
CA ALA A 217 -1.17 3.68 -3.84
C ALA A 217 -1.51 5.15 -4.03
N TYR A 218 -2.26 5.71 -3.08
CA TYR A 218 -2.56 7.13 -2.93
C TYR A 218 -1.86 7.64 -1.68
N LYS A 219 -1.05 8.70 -1.83
CA LYS A 219 -0.35 9.37 -0.74
C LYS A 219 -0.89 10.78 -0.59
N ASP A 220 -1.55 11.08 0.53
CA ASP A 220 -2.03 12.44 0.81
C ASP A 220 -0.86 13.35 1.16
N ARG A 221 -0.78 14.53 0.50
CA ARG A 221 0.32 15.46 0.69
C ARG A 221 0.32 16.08 2.08
N ILE A 222 -0.84 16.56 2.52
CA ILE A 222 -0.96 17.33 3.78
C ILE A 222 -0.56 16.47 4.97
N ASN A 223 -1.13 15.26 5.05
CA ASN A 223 -0.87 14.36 6.16
C ASN A 223 0.57 13.85 6.17
N CYS A 224 1.16 13.58 4.99
CA CYS A 224 2.55 13.19 4.89
C CYS A 224 3.52 14.33 5.23
N GLU A 225 3.30 15.56 4.75
CA GLU A 225 4.13 16.74 5.09
C GLU A 225 4.07 17.09 6.59
N ALA A 226 2.92 16.86 7.24
CA ALA A 226 2.77 17.09 8.68
C ALA A 226 3.69 16.19 9.52
N VAL A 227 4.00 15.00 9.02
CA VAL A 227 4.93 14.06 9.67
C VAL A 227 6.37 14.45 9.42
N GLU A 228 6.73 14.79 8.18
CA GLU A 228 8.08 15.24 7.86
C GLU A 228 8.49 16.44 8.71
N LYS A 229 7.59 17.39 8.89
CA LYS A 229 7.83 18.54 9.78
C LYS A 229 8.00 18.15 11.25
N HIS A 230 7.26 17.16 11.73
CA HIS A 230 7.39 16.70 13.11
C HIS A 230 8.73 16.00 13.33
N ALA A 231 9.12 15.11 12.41
CA ALA A 231 10.40 14.43 12.48
C ALA A 231 11.61 15.38 12.38
N LEU A 232 11.50 16.45 11.57
CA LEU A 232 12.53 17.49 11.49
C LEU A 232 12.64 18.34 12.77
N ASN A 233 11.57 18.49 13.53
CA ASN A 233 11.59 19.21 14.81
C ASN A 233 12.20 18.38 15.96
N ASP A 234 12.31 17.06 15.77
CA ASP A 234 12.92 16.14 16.75
C ASP A 234 14.45 16.01 16.55
N LEU A 235 15.01 16.59 15.46
CA LEU A 235 16.45 16.64 15.15
C LEU A 235 17.09 17.93 15.67
#